data_d14b93adaf23f8cbaaf79e661d4d7cf4
#
_entry.id   d14b93adaf23f8cbaaf79e661d4d7cf4
#
_cell.length_a   1.000
_cell.length_b   1.000
_cell.length_c   1.000
_cell.angle_alpha   90.00
_cell.angle_beta   90.00
_cell.angle_gamma   90.00
#
_symmetry.space_group_name_H-M   'P 1'
#
loop_
_entity.id
_entity.type
_entity.pdbx_description
1 polymer ?
#
loop_
_entity_poly.entity_id
_entity_poly.type
_entity_poly.pdbx_seq_one_letter_code
_entity_poly.pdbx_strand_id
1 'polypeptide(L)'
;MKKIIIVCNAIDDVVRSERNITTDSPAASRKVFMLADALADTHVHVDIISMGRGKANGGFKFYNLKKIKRGNVNITYLPFTHIRFFSELLTFLYLAIITACSIARGGYSDKAVIFYNRLPAYILSLFVSVIFRAKRIIDIEDGEIVSNESKSLKNKVKSIVPWLYDTFCKDGAILACSALSSMTRIEHTTCYYGTVSPVIRGNTVFDRNKVSILLSGSLSEDTGAERLSNAIRLMRSDSQRWRNVQFEISGQGPSLQSFQDLMNGEGFPAVRVHGRLSNSDYHDLLVNCDVGLALKPIVGSLANTTFPSKVVEYANSGLLVISTDISDVRHVLGADGAIFLSTDSEDEIINAFDKVINDIAWSRKTAEEGKNNVLNLLAPECASNKLMDFIFRNS
;
A
#
# COMPACT_ATOMS: atom_id res chain seq x y z
N MET A 1 -26.43 15.90 2.19
CA MET A 1 -25.20 15.52 1.49
C MET A 1 -24.11 15.32 2.52
N LYS A 2 -23.38 14.19 2.47
CA LYS A 2 -22.30 13.85 3.42
C LYS A 2 -20.97 14.42 2.93
N LYS A 3 -20.05 14.68 3.85
CA LYS A 3 -18.70 15.17 3.54
C LYS A 3 -17.63 14.38 4.26
N ILE A 4 -16.59 13.96 3.53
CA ILE A 4 -15.41 13.30 4.06
C ILE A 4 -14.18 14.17 3.79
N ILE A 5 -13.34 14.33 4.78
CA ILE A 5 -12.08 15.06 4.70
C ILE A 5 -10.97 14.07 5.04
N ILE A 6 -10.03 13.86 4.13
CA ILE A 6 -8.87 12.98 4.35
C ILE A 6 -7.64 13.84 4.59
N VAL A 7 -7.08 13.75 5.79
CA VAL A 7 -5.84 14.45 6.18
C VAL A 7 -4.68 13.48 6.01
N CYS A 8 -3.74 13.80 5.12
CA CYS A 8 -2.70 12.86 4.72
C CYS A 8 -1.40 13.54 4.26
N ASN A 9 -0.45 12.72 3.78
CA ASN A 9 0.75 13.17 3.06
C ASN A 9 0.83 12.56 1.64
N ALA A 10 -0.31 12.17 1.07
CA ALA A 10 -0.33 11.66 -0.30
C ALA A 10 0.05 12.74 -1.31
N ILE A 11 0.80 12.36 -2.32
CA ILE A 11 1.26 13.27 -3.37
C ILE A 11 1.18 12.59 -4.73
N ASP A 12 0.66 13.30 -5.74
CA ASP A 12 0.67 12.83 -7.12
C ASP A 12 2.02 13.11 -7.81
N ASP A 13 2.26 12.42 -8.94
CA ASP A 13 3.52 12.50 -9.67
C ASP A 13 3.79 13.92 -10.22
N VAL A 14 2.76 14.67 -10.57
CA VAL A 14 2.89 16.04 -11.10
C VAL A 14 3.40 16.96 -10.00
N VAL A 15 2.74 16.96 -8.84
CA VAL A 15 3.14 17.82 -7.71
C VAL A 15 4.47 17.37 -7.12
N ARG A 16 4.73 16.06 -7.10
CA ARG A 16 6.04 15.51 -6.69
C ARG A 16 7.17 16.05 -7.55
N SER A 17 7.01 16.01 -8.87
CA SER A 17 7.99 16.53 -9.82
C SER A 17 8.17 18.04 -9.69
N GLU A 18 7.07 18.82 -9.67
CA GLU A 18 7.11 20.27 -9.48
C GLU A 18 7.85 20.70 -8.21
N ARG A 19 7.66 19.95 -7.11
CA ARG A 19 8.27 20.22 -5.81
C ARG A 19 9.65 19.62 -5.62
N ASN A 20 10.19 18.93 -6.63
CA ASN A 20 11.45 18.20 -6.58
C ASN A 20 11.56 17.23 -5.39
N ILE A 21 10.46 16.57 -5.03
CA ILE A 21 10.42 15.62 -3.92
C ILE A 21 11.06 14.32 -4.37
N THR A 22 12.11 13.90 -3.66
CA THR A 22 12.91 12.70 -3.97
C THR A 22 12.53 11.51 -3.10
N THR A 23 11.93 11.76 -1.93
CA THR A 23 11.57 10.69 -0.99
C THR A 23 10.12 10.89 -0.56
N ASP A 24 9.27 10.04 -1.07
CA ASP A 24 7.85 9.90 -0.74
C ASP A 24 7.50 8.41 -0.61
N SER A 25 6.25 8.11 -0.33
CA SER A 25 5.72 6.74 -0.34
C SER A 25 4.65 6.62 -1.43
N PRO A 26 5.02 6.15 -2.64
CA PRO A 26 4.05 5.98 -3.73
C PRO A 26 2.91 5.01 -3.38
N ALA A 27 3.20 3.96 -2.60
CA ALA A 27 2.19 3.01 -2.14
C ALA A 27 1.16 3.68 -1.23
N ALA A 28 1.62 4.47 -0.24
CA ALA A 28 0.75 5.25 0.64
C ALA A 28 -0.11 6.25 -0.14
N SER A 29 0.49 6.99 -1.09
CA SER A 29 -0.24 7.92 -1.94
C SER A 29 -1.32 7.23 -2.76
N ARG A 30 -0.99 6.08 -3.37
CA ARG A 30 -1.93 5.26 -4.14
C ARG A 30 -3.11 4.80 -3.28
N LYS A 31 -2.86 4.31 -2.05
CA LYS A 31 -3.92 3.87 -1.14
C LYS A 31 -4.86 5.00 -0.76
N VAL A 32 -4.33 6.18 -0.40
CA VAL A 32 -5.15 7.35 -0.06
C VAL A 32 -6.04 7.77 -1.24
N PHE A 33 -5.50 7.79 -2.46
CA PHE A 33 -6.29 8.12 -3.63
C PHE A 33 -7.35 7.06 -3.93
N MET A 34 -7.03 5.76 -3.80
CA MET A 34 -8.02 4.68 -3.94
C MET A 34 -9.13 4.77 -2.89
N LEU A 35 -8.77 5.06 -1.63
CA LEU A 35 -9.74 5.26 -0.56
C LEU A 35 -10.66 6.46 -0.86
N ALA A 36 -10.10 7.56 -1.33
CA ALA A 36 -10.87 8.74 -1.70
C ALA A 36 -11.80 8.49 -2.89
N ASP A 37 -11.30 7.80 -3.92
CA ASP A 37 -12.10 7.44 -5.12
C ASP A 37 -13.25 6.49 -4.73
N ALA A 38 -13.01 5.50 -3.85
CA ALA A 38 -14.04 4.59 -3.34
C ALA A 38 -15.13 5.30 -2.51
N LEU A 39 -14.77 6.39 -1.83
CA LEU A 39 -15.71 7.19 -1.02
C LEU A 39 -16.42 8.29 -1.83
N ALA A 40 -15.87 8.69 -2.96
CA ALA A 40 -16.38 9.77 -3.79
C ALA A 40 -17.55 9.31 -4.67
N ASP A 41 -18.73 9.30 -4.10
CA ASP A 41 -20.00 9.05 -4.78
C ASP A 41 -20.74 10.36 -5.07
N THR A 42 -21.83 10.30 -5.83
CA THR A 42 -22.71 11.42 -6.17
C THR A 42 -23.29 12.13 -4.94
N HIS A 43 -23.42 11.39 -3.83
CA HIS A 43 -23.98 11.87 -2.56
C HIS A 43 -22.96 12.25 -1.50
N VAL A 44 -21.66 12.04 -1.76
CA VAL A 44 -20.55 12.30 -0.83
C VAL A 44 -19.53 13.23 -1.46
N HIS A 45 -19.19 14.29 -0.75
CA HIS A 45 -18.13 15.21 -1.15
C HIS A 45 -16.83 14.82 -0.44
N VAL A 46 -15.77 14.55 -1.19
CA VAL A 46 -14.47 14.15 -0.64
C VAL A 46 -13.44 15.25 -0.88
N ASP A 47 -12.87 15.75 0.22
CA ASP A 47 -11.74 16.68 0.22
C ASP A 47 -10.49 15.96 0.75
N ILE A 48 -9.40 15.92 -0.01
CA ILE A 48 -8.08 15.54 0.48
C ILE A 48 -7.31 16.80 0.86
N ILE A 49 -6.81 16.85 2.09
CA ILE A 49 -5.89 17.88 2.55
C ILE A 49 -4.54 17.20 2.78
N SER A 50 -3.64 17.39 1.81
CA SER A 50 -2.34 16.75 1.83
C SER A 50 -1.24 17.74 2.24
N MET A 51 -0.34 17.29 3.12
CA MET A 51 0.89 18.03 3.39
C MET A 51 1.71 18.25 2.12
N GLY A 52 1.64 17.33 1.16
CA GLY A 52 2.34 17.43 -0.14
C GLY A 52 3.83 17.68 0.02
N ARG A 53 4.48 17.03 1.00
CA ARG A 53 5.88 17.24 1.34
C ARG A 53 6.65 15.92 1.44
N GLY A 54 7.98 16.01 1.25
CA GLY A 54 8.93 14.92 1.41
C GLY A 54 10.34 15.49 1.49
N LYS A 55 11.36 14.64 1.42
CA LYS A 55 12.73 15.13 1.19
C LYS A 55 12.79 15.68 -0.22
N ALA A 56 13.35 16.86 -0.37
CA ALA A 56 13.47 17.53 -1.66
C ALA A 56 14.93 17.93 -1.90
N ASN A 57 15.34 17.86 -3.17
CA ASN A 57 16.64 18.35 -3.62
C ASN A 57 16.48 19.76 -4.16
N GLY A 58 17.43 20.63 -3.84
CA GLY A 58 17.49 22.00 -4.35
C GLY A 58 17.60 23.05 -3.25
N GLY A 59 18.00 24.27 -3.64
CA GLY A 59 18.16 25.41 -2.74
C GLY A 59 16.85 25.90 -2.13
N PHE A 60 16.89 27.07 -1.47
CA PHE A 60 15.70 27.69 -0.91
C PHE A 60 14.63 27.90 -1.99
N LYS A 61 13.52 27.19 -1.85
CA LYS A 61 12.36 27.32 -2.74
C LYS A 61 11.07 27.22 -1.91
N PHE A 62 10.11 28.09 -2.23
CA PHE A 62 8.80 28.11 -1.62
C PHE A 62 7.73 27.79 -2.67
N TYR A 63 6.84 26.90 -2.31
CA TYR A 63 5.69 26.50 -3.13
C TYR A 63 4.39 26.90 -2.45
N ASN A 64 3.53 27.59 -3.17
CA ASN A 64 2.23 28.02 -2.72
C ASN A 64 1.27 26.85 -2.51
N LEU A 65 0.17 27.13 -1.84
CA LEU A 65 -0.97 26.23 -1.77
C LEU A 65 -1.48 25.92 -3.19
N LYS A 66 -1.67 24.62 -3.48
CA LYS A 66 -2.16 24.16 -4.79
C LYS A 66 -3.44 23.35 -4.60
N LYS A 67 -4.46 23.68 -5.40
CA LYS A 67 -5.73 22.92 -5.45
C LYS A 67 -5.88 22.22 -6.78
N ILE A 68 -6.25 20.96 -6.74
CA ILE A 68 -6.49 20.12 -7.92
C ILE A 68 -7.83 19.44 -7.72
N LYS A 69 -8.60 19.29 -8.79
CA LYS A 69 -9.80 18.48 -8.82
C LYS A 69 -9.52 17.20 -9.62
N ARG A 70 -9.81 16.06 -9.03
CA ARG A 70 -9.68 14.73 -9.66
C ARG A 70 -11.03 14.02 -9.55
N GLY A 71 -11.79 14.00 -10.66
CA GLY A 71 -13.16 13.48 -10.62
C GLY A 71 -14.01 14.22 -9.58
N ASN A 72 -14.57 13.49 -8.63
CA ASN A 72 -15.38 14.04 -7.53
C ASN A 72 -14.55 14.37 -6.26
N VAL A 73 -13.23 14.21 -6.32
CA VAL A 73 -12.32 14.47 -5.21
C VAL A 73 -11.63 15.81 -5.40
N ASN A 74 -11.67 16.68 -4.37
CA ASN A 74 -10.86 17.89 -4.34
C ASN A 74 -9.60 17.65 -3.52
N ILE A 75 -8.45 17.99 -4.07
CA ILE A 75 -7.15 17.83 -3.43
C ILE A 75 -6.55 19.20 -3.16
N THR A 76 -6.19 19.45 -1.92
CA THR A 76 -5.49 20.66 -1.49
C THR A 76 -4.11 20.27 -0.96
N TYR A 77 -3.06 20.65 -1.70
CA TYR A 77 -1.67 20.54 -1.27
C TYR A 77 -1.26 21.81 -0.53
N LEU A 78 -0.76 21.65 0.70
CA LEU A 78 -0.35 22.76 1.54
C LEU A 78 0.88 23.49 0.98
N PRO A 79 1.14 24.75 1.42
CA PRO A 79 2.41 25.42 1.13
C PRO A 79 3.58 24.57 1.62
N PHE A 80 4.66 24.56 0.85
CA PHE A 80 5.85 23.77 1.13
C PHE A 80 7.12 24.55 0.86
N THR A 81 8.13 24.35 1.68
CA THR A 81 9.49 24.87 1.48
C THR A 81 10.53 23.82 1.79
N HIS A 82 11.67 23.89 1.16
CA HIS A 82 12.81 22.98 1.40
C HIS A 82 13.46 23.18 2.78
N ILE A 83 13.21 24.31 3.47
CA ILE A 83 13.68 24.52 4.85
C ILE A 83 12.78 23.73 5.81
N ARG A 84 13.32 22.67 6.38
CA ARG A 84 12.59 21.70 7.19
C ARG A 84 11.77 22.33 8.31
N PHE A 85 12.37 23.18 9.14
CA PHE A 85 11.69 23.80 10.28
C PHE A 85 10.49 24.66 9.84
N PHE A 86 10.68 25.52 8.84
CA PHE A 86 9.59 26.36 8.31
C PHE A 86 8.51 25.50 7.63
N SER A 87 8.90 24.46 6.91
CA SER A 87 7.95 23.53 6.30
C SER A 87 7.10 22.81 7.35
N GLU A 88 7.69 22.39 8.46
CA GLU A 88 6.96 21.72 9.55
C GLU A 88 5.97 22.70 10.23
N LEU A 89 6.40 23.91 10.53
CA LEU A 89 5.55 24.94 11.13
C LEU A 89 4.39 25.35 10.21
N LEU A 90 4.68 25.64 8.94
CA LEU A 90 3.65 25.96 7.95
C LEU A 90 2.64 24.84 7.81
N THR A 91 3.12 23.58 7.70
CA THR A 91 2.26 22.43 7.61
C THR A 91 1.32 22.32 8.81
N PHE A 92 1.83 22.44 10.02
CA PHE A 92 1.09 22.32 11.26
C PHE A 92 -0.05 23.34 11.35
N LEU A 93 0.23 24.62 11.03
CA LEU A 93 -0.76 25.69 11.08
C LEU A 93 -1.76 25.63 9.92
N TYR A 94 -1.26 25.53 8.68
CA TYR A 94 -2.14 25.50 7.50
C TYR A 94 -3.04 24.29 7.47
N LEU A 95 -2.55 23.14 7.93
CA LEU A 95 -3.34 21.91 7.99
C LEU A 95 -4.55 22.11 8.91
N ALA A 96 -4.35 22.69 10.09
CA ALA A 96 -5.43 22.96 11.03
C ALA A 96 -6.44 24.00 10.48
N ILE A 97 -5.94 25.09 9.89
CA ILE A 97 -6.79 26.14 9.31
C ILE A 97 -7.64 25.59 8.17
N ILE A 98 -7.02 24.86 7.24
CA ILE A 98 -7.76 24.33 6.07
C ILE A 98 -8.73 23.24 6.49
N THR A 99 -8.38 22.41 7.47
CA THR A 99 -9.31 21.43 8.07
C THR A 99 -10.50 22.13 8.70
N ALA A 100 -10.27 23.18 9.51
CA ALA A 100 -11.33 23.99 10.11
C ALA A 100 -12.25 24.59 9.03
N CYS A 101 -11.68 25.24 8.02
CA CYS A 101 -12.44 25.84 6.92
C CYS A 101 -13.23 24.77 6.13
N SER A 102 -12.66 23.58 5.93
CA SER A 102 -13.33 22.50 5.22
C SER A 102 -14.49 21.93 6.04
N ILE A 103 -14.34 21.76 7.35
CA ILE A 103 -15.42 21.33 8.25
C ILE A 103 -16.49 22.42 8.38
N ALA A 104 -16.11 23.71 8.51
CA ALA A 104 -17.03 24.82 8.72
C ALA A 104 -17.92 25.11 7.50
N ARG A 105 -17.51 24.74 6.28
CA ARG A 105 -18.35 24.94 5.09
C ARG A 105 -19.71 24.28 5.26
N GLY A 106 -20.77 25.09 5.08
CA GLY A 106 -22.15 24.68 5.22
C GLY A 106 -22.65 23.69 4.15
N GLY A 107 -23.90 23.25 4.30
CA GLY A 107 -24.59 22.43 3.30
C GLY A 107 -24.42 20.92 3.43
N TYR A 108 -23.68 20.43 4.45
CA TYR A 108 -23.49 18.99 4.69
C TYR A 108 -24.13 18.58 6.02
N SER A 109 -24.93 17.49 5.99
CA SER A 109 -25.61 16.94 7.17
C SER A 109 -24.61 16.29 8.13
N ASP A 110 -23.68 15.51 7.57
CA ASP A 110 -22.69 14.75 8.32
C ASP A 110 -21.29 14.99 7.79
N LYS A 111 -20.32 15.11 8.68
CA LYS A 111 -18.93 15.37 8.34
C LYS A 111 -18.02 14.40 9.07
N ALA A 112 -17.12 13.76 8.34
CA ALA A 112 -16.10 12.88 8.86
C ALA A 112 -14.70 13.35 8.45
N VAL A 113 -13.73 13.20 9.36
CA VAL A 113 -12.32 13.46 9.10
C VAL A 113 -11.57 12.15 9.30
N ILE A 114 -10.88 11.71 8.25
CA ILE A 114 -10.03 10.51 8.26
C ILE A 114 -8.57 11.00 8.32
N PHE A 115 -7.84 10.53 9.31
CA PHE A 115 -6.41 10.82 9.46
C PHE A 115 -5.59 9.64 8.97
N TYR A 116 -4.77 9.85 7.94
CA TYR A 116 -3.93 8.79 7.38
C TYR A 116 -2.67 8.62 8.23
N ASN A 117 -2.60 7.55 8.97
CA ASN A 117 -1.61 7.24 9.99
C ASN A 117 -1.58 8.21 11.19
N ARG A 118 -0.89 7.80 12.25
CA ARG A 118 -0.74 8.53 13.51
C ARG A 118 0.43 9.53 13.44
N LEU A 119 0.30 10.59 12.63
CA LEU A 119 1.38 11.56 12.48
C LEU A 119 1.24 12.75 13.45
N PRO A 120 2.33 13.16 14.15
CA PRO A 120 2.32 14.33 15.01
C PRO A 120 1.84 15.61 14.31
N ALA A 121 2.11 15.73 13.00
CA ALA A 121 1.73 16.88 12.19
C ALA A 121 0.21 17.12 12.11
N TYR A 122 -0.62 16.08 12.35
CA TYR A 122 -2.08 16.22 12.26
C TYR A 122 -2.77 16.53 13.59
N ILE A 123 -2.05 16.62 14.70
CA ILE A 123 -2.63 16.76 16.06
C ILE A 123 -3.50 18.01 16.17
N LEU A 124 -3.09 19.18 15.62
CA LEU A 124 -3.95 20.36 15.62
C LEU A 124 -5.23 20.14 14.81
N SER A 125 -5.14 19.49 13.67
CA SER A 125 -6.33 19.15 12.86
C SER A 125 -7.25 18.18 13.59
N LEU A 126 -6.69 17.27 14.38
CA LEU A 126 -7.46 16.38 15.25
C LEU A 126 -8.26 17.17 16.29
N PHE A 127 -7.62 18.11 17.01
CA PHE A 127 -8.31 18.97 17.96
C PHE A 127 -9.35 19.89 17.30
N VAL A 128 -9.05 20.45 16.15
CA VAL A 128 -10.02 21.20 15.34
C VAL A 128 -11.25 20.34 15.05
N SER A 129 -11.06 19.08 14.66
CA SER A 129 -12.17 18.15 14.37
C SER A 129 -13.02 17.87 15.60
N VAL A 130 -12.42 17.84 16.80
CA VAL A 130 -13.13 17.73 18.08
C VAL A 130 -14.00 18.97 18.33
N ILE A 131 -13.42 20.18 18.20
CA ILE A 131 -14.12 21.45 18.41
C ILE A 131 -15.33 21.58 17.48
N PHE A 132 -15.18 21.21 16.22
CA PHE A 132 -16.25 21.25 15.23
C PHE A 132 -17.20 20.04 15.26
N ARG A 133 -17.01 19.12 16.21
CA ARG A 133 -17.84 17.90 16.39
C ARG A 133 -17.98 17.05 15.13
N ALA A 134 -16.95 17.03 14.28
CA ALA A 134 -16.90 16.10 13.15
C ALA A 134 -16.60 14.68 13.64
N LYS A 135 -17.09 13.65 12.94
CA LYS A 135 -16.64 12.25 13.15
C LYS A 135 -15.15 12.17 12.87
N ARG A 136 -14.42 11.39 13.66
CA ARG A 136 -12.95 11.29 13.60
C ARG A 136 -12.57 9.82 13.50
N ILE A 137 -11.92 9.49 12.40
CA ILE A 137 -11.51 8.13 12.04
C ILE A 137 -10.01 8.16 11.80
N ILE A 138 -9.31 7.15 12.28
CA ILE A 138 -7.89 6.94 11.98
C ILE A 138 -7.76 5.82 10.95
N ASP A 139 -6.90 5.99 9.95
CA ASP A 139 -6.48 4.95 9.01
C ASP A 139 -5.07 4.48 9.44
N ILE A 140 -4.94 3.22 9.87
CA ILE A 140 -3.71 2.63 10.41
C ILE A 140 -3.13 1.67 9.38
N GLU A 141 -1.91 1.98 8.89
CA GLU A 141 -1.26 1.23 7.81
C GLU A 141 -0.32 0.14 8.28
N ASP A 142 0.52 0.48 9.25
CA ASP A 142 1.60 -0.38 9.71
C ASP A 142 1.60 -0.47 11.23
N GLY A 143 2.02 -1.63 11.74
CA GLY A 143 2.30 -1.80 13.15
C GLY A 143 3.44 -0.87 13.59
N GLU A 144 3.25 -0.16 14.70
CA GLU A 144 4.32 0.62 15.27
C GLU A 144 5.33 -0.30 15.95
N ILE A 145 6.61 -0.19 15.57
CA ILE A 145 7.69 -0.86 16.30
C ILE A 145 7.83 -0.15 17.64
N VAL A 146 7.17 -0.67 18.66
CA VAL A 146 7.44 -0.29 20.04
C VAL A 146 8.76 -0.97 20.44
N SER A 147 9.89 -0.30 20.16
CA SER A 147 11.15 -0.74 20.72
C SER A 147 11.07 -0.52 22.24
N ASN A 148 11.02 -1.61 23.00
CA ASN A 148 11.07 -1.59 24.46
C ASN A 148 12.40 -1.05 25.03
N GLU A 149 13.32 -0.61 24.18
CA GLU A 149 14.64 -0.14 24.56
C GLU A 149 14.70 1.38 24.60
N SER A 150 14.89 1.85 25.78
CA SER A 150 15.27 3.19 26.29
C SER A 150 14.16 4.09 26.80
N LYS A 151 14.34 4.54 28.05
CA LYS A 151 13.56 5.58 28.75
C LYS A 151 13.81 7.01 28.20
N SER A 152 14.12 7.15 26.93
CA SER A 152 14.39 8.44 26.28
C SER A 152 13.11 9.28 26.13
N LEU A 153 13.22 10.60 26.24
CA LEU A 153 12.13 11.55 25.96
C LEU A 153 11.48 11.29 24.59
N LYS A 154 12.27 10.87 23.60
CA LYS A 154 11.76 10.47 22.27
C LYS A 154 10.76 9.31 22.33
N ASN A 155 10.93 8.36 23.23
CA ASN A 155 10.03 7.22 23.38
C ASN A 155 8.73 7.62 24.11
N LYS A 156 8.78 8.58 25.02
CA LYS A 156 7.56 9.17 25.63
C LYS A 156 6.71 9.90 24.60
N VAL A 157 7.31 10.68 23.71
CA VAL A 157 6.58 11.34 22.60
C VAL A 157 6.02 10.32 21.63
N LYS A 158 6.76 9.24 21.32
CA LYS A 158 6.27 8.15 20.46
C LYS A 158 5.04 7.43 21.04
N SER A 159 4.89 7.35 22.36
CA SER A 159 3.72 6.71 22.98
C SER A 159 2.54 7.66 23.16
N ILE A 160 2.77 8.99 23.26
CA ILE A 160 1.71 9.99 23.41
C ILE A 160 0.89 10.16 22.14
N VAL A 161 1.54 10.13 20.98
CA VAL A 161 0.85 10.35 19.70
C VAL A 161 -0.21 9.28 19.42
N PRO A 162 0.09 7.96 19.47
CA PRO A 162 -0.92 6.91 19.36
C PRO A 162 -2.04 7.05 20.38
N TRP A 163 -1.70 7.35 21.63
CA TRP A 163 -2.68 7.54 22.69
C TRP A 163 -3.65 8.70 22.39
N LEU A 164 -3.17 9.81 21.84
CA LEU A 164 -4.04 10.94 21.43
C LEU A 164 -5.01 10.51 20.35
N TYR A 165 -4.54 9.78 19.32
CA TYR A 165 -5.43 9.29 18.27
C TYR A 165 -6.45 8.29 18.80
N ASP A 166 -6.05 7.33 19.61
CA ASP A 166 -6.96 6.35 20.20
C ASP A 166 -7.99 7.02 21.13
N THR A 167 -7.61 8.13 21.78
CA THR A 167 -8.51 8.88 22.67
C THR A 167 -9.53 9.73 21.91
N PHE A 168 -9.11 10.34 20.80
CA PHE A 168 -9.95 11.33 20.10
C PHE A 168 -10.60 10.80 18.82
N CYS A 169 -10.06 9.76 18.15
CA CYS A 169 -10.70 9.12 17.00
C CYS A 169 -11.70 8.02 17.42
N LYS A 170 -12.68 8.41 18.28
CA LYS A 170 -13.66 7.48 18.85
C LYS A 170 -14.65 6.91 17.85
N ASP A 171 -14.76 7.50 16.67
CA ASP A 171 -15.76 7.13 15.67
C ASP A 171 -15.29 5.95 14.81
N GLY A 172 -14.01 5.54 14.92
CA GLY A 172 -13.52 4.29 14.34
C GLY A 172 -12.07 4.30 13.85
N ALA A 173 -11.59 3.11 13.46
CA ALA A 173 -10.31 2.92 12.80
C ALA A 173 -10.45 2.06 11.54
N ILE A 174 -9.89 2.54 10.43
CA ILE A 174 -9.67 1.78 9.21
C ILE A 174 -8.30 1.14 9.33
N LEU A 175 -8.19 -0.15 9.09
CA LEU A 175 -6.97 -0.93 9.29
C LEU A 175 -6.48 -1.50 7.97
N ALA A 176 -5.18 -1.50 7.76
CA ALA A 176 -4.59 -2.18 6.59
C ALA A 176 -4.69 -3.70 6.70
N CYS A 177 -4.75 -4.25 7.93
CA CYS A 177 -5.00 -5.66 8.20
C CYS A 177 -5.63 -5.86 9.58
N SER A 178 -6.26 -7.02 9.79
CA SER A 178 -6.99 -7.36 11.01
C SER A 178 -6.11 -7.37 12.27
N ALA A 179 -4.85 -7.78 12.14
CA ALA A 179 -3.90 -7.85 13.26
C ALA A 179 -3.64 -6.46 13.89
N LEU A 180 -3.83 -5.37 13.15
CA LEU A 180 -3.68 -4.01 13.66
C LEU A 180 -4.75 -3.63 14.69
N SER A 181 -5.84 -4.39 14.80
CA SER A 181 -6.86 -4.19 15.84
C SER A 181 -6.27 -4.31 17.25
N SER A 182 -5.26 -5.16 17.44
CA SER A 182 -4.55 -5.31 18.72
C SER A 182 -3.64 -4.12 19.06
N MET A 183 -3.36 -3.24 18.11
CA MET A 183 -2.47 -2.08 18.26
C MET A 183 -3.24 -0.76 18.47
N THR A 184 -4.52 -0.81 18.61
CA THR A 184 -5.38 0.34 18.93
C THR A 184 -6.36 0.00 20.03
N ARG A 185 -6.81 1.03 20.76
CA ARG A 185 -7.89 0.90 21.76
C ARG A 185 -9.27 1.19 21.18
N ILE A 186 -9.33 1.48 19.89
CA ILE A 186 -10.58 1.77 19.20
C ILE A 186 -11.25 0.45 18.87
N GLU A 187 -12.44 0.22 19.41
CA GLU A 187 -13.18 -1.03 19.23
C GLU A 187 -13.89 -1.10 17.86
N HIS A 188 -14.40 0.05 17.39
CA HIS A 188 -15.05 0.13 16.08
C HIS A 188 -13.99 0.16 14.98
N THR A 189 -13.76 -1.00 14.34
CA THR A 189 -12.71 -1.15 13.32
C THR A 189 -13.23 -1.80 12.04
N THR A 190 -12.60 -1.49 10.91
CA THR A 190 -12.81 -2.18 9.64
C THR A 190 -11.50 -2.29 8.87
N CYS A 191 -11.32 -3.36 8.09
CA CYS A 191 -10.15 -3.50 7.21
C CYS A 191 -10.47 -2.96 5.81
N TYR A 192 -9.48 -2.26 5.23
CA TYR A 192 -9.51 -1.78 3.85
C TYR A 192 -8.25 -2.21 3.13
N TYR A 193 -8.36 -3.18 2.22
CA TYR A 193 -7.23 -3.75 1.46
C TYR A 193 -7.01 -3.08 0.11
N GLY A 194 -7.80 -2.07 -0.21
CA GLY A 194 -7.82 -1.37 -1.49
C GLY A 194 -9.14 -1.54 -2.23
N THR A 195 -9.18 -0.98 -3.43
CA THR A 195 -10.31 -1.07 -4.36
C THR A 195 -9.75 -1.43 -5.72
N VAL A 196 -10.36 -2.38 -6.40
CA VAL A 196 -9.90 -2.85 -7.69
C VAL A 196 -11.00 -2.78 -8.74
N SER A 197 -10.61 -2.42 -9.97
CA SER A 197 -11.44 -2.59 -11.15
C SER A 197 -10.87 -3.73 -11.99
N PRO A 198 -11.70 -4.49 -12.72
CA PRO A 198 -11.22 -5.59 -13.54
C PRO A 198 -10.14 -5.15 -14.54
N VAL A 199 -9.02 -5.86 -14.54
CA VAL A 199 -7.96 -5.67 -15.53
C VAL A 199 -8.22 -6.62 -16.71
N ILE A 200 -8.29 -6.04 -17.91
CA ILE A 200 -8.42 -6.80 -19.15
C ILE A 200 -7.00 -7.18 -19.62
N ARG A 201 -6.75 -8.46 -19.77
CA ARG A 201 -5.50 -9.00 -20.36
C ARG A 201 -5.76 -9.39 -21.80
N GLY A 202 -4.78 -9.14 -22.67
CA GLY A 202 -4.81 -9.63 -24.05
C GLY A 202 -4.52 -11.12 -24.17
N ASN A 203 -3.75 -11.69 -23.22
CA ASN A 203 -3.36 -13.09 -23.19
C ASN A 203 -3.72 -13.74 -21.87
N THR A 204 -4.04 -15.02 -21.86
CA THR A 204 -4.19 -15.82 -20.64
C THR A 204 -2.82 -16.10 -20.02
N VAL A 205 -2.80 -16.29 -18.70
CA VAL A 205 -1.57 -16.71 -17.99
C VAL A 205 -1.17 -18.12 -18.46
N PHE A 206 0.12 -18.40 -18.48
CA PHE A 206 0.69 -19.69 -18.88
C PHE A 206 0.41 -20.13 -20.33
N ASP A 207 0.13 -19.20 -21.24
CA ASP A 207 -0.07 -19.52 -22.67
C ASP A 207 1.25 -19.58 -23.47
N ARG A 208 2.36 -19.24 -22.83
CA ARG A 208 3.69 -19.21 -23.46
C ARG A 208 4.49 -20.45 -23.08
N ASN A 209 5.50 -20.76 -23.88
CA ASN A 209 6.44 -21.83 -23.56
C ASN A 209 7.35 -21.53 -22.34
N LYS A 210 7.25 -20.35 -21.78
CA LYS A 210 8.02 -19.93 -20.60
C LYS A 210 7.08 -19.39 -19.54
N VAL A 211 7.34 -19.75 -18.29
CA VAL A 211 6.67 -19.20 -17.11
C VAL A 211 7.44 -17.95 -16.65
N SER A 212 6.75 -16.82 -16.67
CA SER A 212 7.32 -15.51 -16.24
C SER A 212 6.89 -15.20 -14.83
N ILE A 213 7.85 -15.05 -13.92
CA ILE A 213 7.66 -14.84 -12.47
C ILE A 213 8.11 -13.44 -12.09
N LEU A 214 7.21 -12.63 -11.56
CA LEU A 214 7.44 -11.22 -11.22
C LEU A 214 7.68 -11.03 -9.73
N LEU A 215 8.80 -10.40 -9.37
CA LEU A 215 8.98 -9.70 -8.09
C LEU A 215 9.01 -8.20 -8.36
N SER A 216 8.13 -7.42 -7.70
CA SER A 216 8.12 -5.97 -7.89
C SER A 216 7.97 -5.18 -6.59
N GLY A 217 8.58 -3.98 -6.56
CA GLY A 217 8.50 -3.04 -5.46
C GLY A 217 9.84 -2.73 -4.81
N SER A 218 9.89 -2.61 -3.49
CA SER A 218 11.15 -2.49 -2.76
C SER A 218 11.91 -3.81 -2.82
N LEU A 219 13.19 -3.76 -3.18
CA LEU A 219 14.07 -4.93 -3.22
C LEU A 219 14.95 -4.97 -1.97
N SER A 220 14.38 -5.47 -0.88
CA SER A 220 15.01 -5.52 0.44
C SER A 220 14.73 -6.86 1.13
N GLU A 221 15.39 -7.10 2.25
CA GLU A 221 15.15 -8.26 3.10
C GLU A 221 13.68 -8.34 3.54
N ASP A 222 13.08 -7.20 3.94
CA ASP A 222 11.67 -7.10 4.36
C ASP A 222 10.65 -7.49 3.29
N THR A 223 11.08 -7.63 2.04
CA THR A 223 10.21 -8.02 0.91
C THR A 223 10.55 -9.41 0.39
N GLY A 224 11.49 -10.11 1.01
CA GLY A 224 11.95 -11.44 0.61
C GLY A 224 12.85 -11.45 -0.63
N ALA A 225 13.33 -10.29 -1.07
CA ALA A 225 14.16 -10.19 -2.29
C ALA A 225 15.47 -10.96 -2.15
N GLU A 226 16.11 -10.94 -0.99
CA GLU A 226 17.33 -11.68 -0.74
C GLU A 226 17.11 -13.20 -0.80
N ARG A 227 16.04 -13.70 -0.14
CA ARG A 227 15.66 -15.12 -0.20
C ARG A 227 15.38 -15.59 -1.62
N LEU A 228 14.67 -14.79 -2.41
CA LEU A 228 14.46 -15.10 -3.82
C LEU A 228 15.77 -15.17 -4.58
N SER A 229 16.71 -14.24 -4.37
CA SER A 229 18.00 -14.28 -5.05
C SER A 229 18.81 -15.52 -4.69
N ASN A 230 18.74 -15.99 -3.44
CA ASN A 230 19.37 -17.22 -2.97
C ASN A 230 18.68 -18.46 -3.58
N ALA A 231 17.33 -18.49 -3.59
CA ALA A 231 16.58 -19.57 -4.23
C ALA A 231 16.95 -19.71 -5.73
N ILE A 232 17.07 -18.60 -6.45
CA ILE A 232 17.51 -18.63 -7.87
C ILE A 232 18.94 -19.19 -8.01
N ARG A 233 19.87 -18.85 -7.11
CA ARG A 233 21.22 -19.45 -7.12
C ARG A 233 21.18 -20.96 -6.91
N LEU A 234 20.36 -21.45 -5.98
CA LEU A 234 20.15 -22.88 -5.75
C LEU A 234 19.53 -23.57 -6.96
N MET A 235 18.52 -22.96 -7.60
CA MET A 235 17.90 -23.49 -8.82
C MET A 235 18.89 -23.66 -9.96
N ARG A 236 19.91 -22.82 -10.06
CA ARG A 236 20.95 -22.91 -11.09
C ARG A 236 21.85 -24.15 -10.97
N SER A 237 21.86 -24.84 -9.84
CA SER A 237 22.56 -26.12 -9.69
C SER A 237 21.93 -27.24 -10.55
N ASP A 238 20.60 -27.14 -10.82
CA ASP A 238 19.87 -28.01 -11.77
C ASP A 238 19.27 -27.16 -12.90
N SER A 239 20.14 -26.45 -13.61
CA SER A 239 19.77 -25.39 -14.54
C SER A 239 18.82 -25.86 -15.66
N GLN A 240 18.96 -27.11 -16.17
CA GLN A 240 18.13 -27.62 -17.27
C GLN A 240 16.64 -27.76 -16.87
N ARG A 241 16.36 -28.07 -15.63
CA ARG A 241 15.00 -28.16 -15.09
C ARG A 241 14.26 -26.82 -15.22
N TRP A 242 14.96 -25.71 -15.07
CA TRP A 242 14.42 -24.37 -15.02
C TRP A 242 14.55 -23.57 -16.31
N ARG A 243 14.90 -24.23 -17.43
CA ARG A 243 15.12 -23.57 -18.73
C ARG A 243 13.92 -22.77 -19.24
N ASN A 244 12.70 -23.17 -18.84
CA ASN A 244 11.45 -22.53 -19.23
C ASN A 244 10.93 -21.54 -18.16
N VAL A 245 11.73 -21.19 -17.15
CA VAL A 245 11.39 -20.22 -16.14
C VAL A 245 12.19 -18.93 -16.34
N GLN A 246 11.52 -17.80 -16.22
CA GLN A 246 12.14 -16.48 -16.31
C GLN A 246 11.66 -15.60 -15.16
N PHE A 247 12.60 -15.00 -14.44
CA PHE A 247 12.30 -14.01 -13.40
C PHE A 247 12.36 -12.60 -13.98
N GLU A 248 11.33 -11.82 -13.68
CA GLU A 248 11.19 -10.40 -14.00
C GLU A 248 11.27 -9.61 -12.70
N ILE A 249 12.31 -8.81 -12.54
CA ILE A 249 12.60 -8.06 -11.31
C ILE A 249 12.41 -6.57 -11.58
N SER A 250 11.44 -5.95 -10.92
CA SER A 250 11.16 -4.52 -11.07
C SER A 250 11.16 -3.81 -9.74
N GLY A 251 11.97 -2.77 -9.60
CA GLY A 251 12.04 -1.98 -8.38
C GLY A 251 13.44 -1.50 -8.05
N GLN A 252 13.60 -1.04 -6.82
CA GLN A 252 14.86 -0.53 -6.29
C GLN A 252 15.03 -0.96 -4.83
N GLY A 253 16.27 -1.08 -4.38
CA GLY A 253 16.58 -1.42 -3.00
C GLY A 253 17.95 -2.05 -2.84
N PRO A 254 18.35 -2.38 -1.60
CA PRO A 254 19.66 -2.96 -1.31
C PRO A 254 19.96 -4.25 -2.07
N SER A 255 18.94 -5.08 -2.33
CA SER A 255 19.10 -6.38 -3.00
C SER A 255 19.18 -6.27 -4.53
N LEU A 256 19.10 -5.08 -5.13
CA LEU A 256 19.12 -4.90 -6.59
C LEU A 256 20.39 -5.48 -7.21
N GLN A 257 21.55 -5.25 -6.59
CA GLN A 257 22.85 -5.75 -7.09
C GLN A 257 22.87 -7.28 -7.22
N SER A 258 22.31 -8.00 -6.25
CA SER A 258 22.24 -9.46 -6.30
C SER A 258 21.48 -9.99 -7.51
N PHE A 259 20.43 -9.30 -7.95
CA PHE A 259 19.68 -9.65 -9.15
C PHE A 259 20.42 -9.24 -10.45
N GLN A 260 21.16 -8.14 -10.43
CA GLN A 260 22.02 -7.74 -11.55
C GLN A 260 23.15 -8.76 -11.78
N ASP A 261 23.74 -9.27 -10.71
CA ASP A 261 24.75 -10.34 -10.80
C ASP A 261 24.14 -11.63 -11.37
N LEU A 262 22.91 -11.98 -10.97
CA LEU A 262 22.18 -13.11 -11.55
C LEU A 262 21.82 -12.88 -13.02
N MET A 263 21.45 -11.68 -13.42
CA MET A 263 21.15 -11.34 -14.82
C MET A 263 22.38 -11.47 -15.72
N ASN A 264 23.54 -11.06 -15.22
CA ASN A 264 24.82 -11.12 -15.96
C ASN A 264 25.47 -12.51 -15.91
N GLY A 265 25.03 -13.40 -15.02
CA GLY A 265 25.54 -14.77 -14.90
C GLY A 265 24.86 -15.73 -15.86
N GLU A 266 25.55 -16.84 -16.17
CA GLU A 266 25.03 -17.89 -17.04
C GLU A 266 24.07 -18.84 -16.31
N GLY A 267 23.28 -19.58 -17.09
CA GLY A 267 22.40 -20.64 -16.62
C GLY A 267 20.93 -20.24 -16.45
N PHE A 268 20.13 -21.24 -16.13
CA PHE A 268 18.70 -21.08 -15.91
C PHE A 268 18.35 -21.28 -14.43
N PRO A 269 17.29 -20.63 -13.95
CA PRO A 269 16.36 -19.76 -14.68
C PRO A 269 17.01 -18.43 -15.12
N ALA A 270 16.47 -17.87 -16.21
CA ALA A 270 16.87 -16.55 -16.68
C ALA A 270 16.34 -15.45 -15.74
N VAL A 271 17.10 -14.37 -15.57
CA VAL A 271 16.73 -13.21 -14.76
C VAL A 271 16.80 -11.96 -15.61
N ARG A 272 15.76 -11.12 -15.57
CA ARG A 272 15.72 -9.78 -16.16
C ARG A 272 15.48 -8.75 -15.08
N VAL A 273 16.27 -7.69 -15.08
CA VAL A 273 16.18 -6.60 -14.11
C VAL A 273 15.77 -5.33 -14.84
N HIS A 274 14.60 -4.81 -14.49
CA HIS A 274 14.01 -3.62 -15.12
C HIS A 274 14.29 -2.33 -14.34
N GLY A 275 14.71 -2.44 -13.07
CA GLY A 275 14.77 -1.28 -12.18
C GLY A 275 13.39 -0.67 -11.93
N ARG A 276 13.35 0.64 -11.67
CA ARG A 276 12.09 1.36 -11.47
C ARG A 276 11.47 1.73 -12.82
N LEU A 277 10.29 1.20 -13.09
CA LEU A 277 9.52 1.45 -14.30
C LEU A 277 8.55 2.63 -14.14
N SER A 278 8.12 3.21 -15.26
CA SER A 278 6.93 4.06 -15.31
C SER A 278 5.65 3.26 -15.00
N ASN A 279 4.54 3.92 -14.71
CA ASN A 279 3.28 3.21 -14.45
C ASN A 279 2.78 2.43 -15.68
N SER A 280 2.99 2.95 -16.90
CA SER A 280 2.62 2.26 -18.14
C SER A 280 3.49 1.03 -18.37
N ASP A 281 4.83 1.18 -18.30
CA ASP A 281 5.75 0.07 -18.54
C ASP A 281 5.61 -1.03 -17.48
N TYR A 282 5.32 -0.63 -16.24
CA TYR A 282 5.02 -1.57 -15.16
C TYR A 282 3.72 -2.34 -15.42
N HIS A 283 2.66 -1.66 -15.90
CA HIS A 283 1.42 -2.32 -16.28
C HIS A 283 1.64 -3.33 -17.39
N ASP A 284 2.41 -2.96 -18.42
CA ASP A 284 2.77 -3.86 -19.53
C ASP A 284 3.58 -5.06 -19.05
N LEU A 285 4.52 -4.86 -18.13
CA LEU A 285 5.25 -5.96 -17.50
C LEU A 285 4.30 -6.89 -16.73
N LEU A 286 3.43 -6.32 -15.91
CA LEU A 286 2.49 -7.04 -15.06
C LEU A 286 1.55 -7.94 -15.87
N VAL A 287 0.95 -7.42 -16.94
CA VAL A 287 0.03 -8.22 -17.79
C VAL A 287 0.75 -9.26 -18.64
N ASN A 288 2.07 -9.21 -18.71
CA ASN A 288 2.90 -10.17 -19.43
C ASN A 288 3.57 -11.22 -18.51
N CYS A 289 3.35 -11.18 -17.21
CA CYS A 289 3.81 -12.21 -16.27
C CYS A 289 2.71 -13.22 -15.95
N ASP A 290 3.11 -14.39 -15.46
CA ASP A 290 2.22 -15.50 -15.09
C ASP A 290 2.06 -15.62 -13.59
N VAL A 291 3.13 -15.34 -12.84
CA VAL A 291 3.20 -15.48 -11.38
C VAL A 291 3.65 -14.18 -10.76
N GLY A 292 3.04 -13.79 -9.64
CA GLY A 292 3.43 -12.64 -8.82
C GLY A 292 3.89 -13.08 -7.43
N LEU A 293 5.03 -12.55 -6.97
CA LEU A 293 5.65 -12.94 -5.71
C LEU A 293 5.44 -11.88 -4.61
N ALA A 294 4.97 -12.33 -3.44
CA ALA A 294 4.84 -11.51 -2.24
C ALA A 294 5.47 -12.25 -1.04
N LEU A 295 6.80 -12.22 -0.96
CA LEU A 295 7.63 -13.06 -0.09
C LEU A 295 8.06 -12.31 1.19
N LYS A 296 7.15 -11.59 1.85
CA LYS A 296 7.50 -10.96 3.13
C LYS A 296 7.91 -11.99 4.17
N PRO A 297 8.89 -11.68 5.04
CA PRO A 297 9.28 -12.57 6.13
C PRO A 297 8.11 -12.93 7.04
N ILE A 298 8.02 -14.17 7.47
CA ILE A 298 6.99 -14.67 8.40
C ILE A 298 7.29 -14.25 9.84
N VAL A 299 8.58 -14.07 10.15
CA VAL A 299 9.06 -13.71 11.48
C VAL A 299 9.47 -12.24 11.51
N GLY A 300 9.16 -11.57 12.60
CA GLY A 300 9.51 -10.16 12.82
C GLY A 300 8.33 -9.35 13.36
N SER A 301 8.64 -8.19 13.94
CA SER A 301 7.63 -7.33 14.58
C SER A 301 6.56 -6.79 13.62
N LEU A 302 6.86 -6.78 12.31
CA LEU A 302 5.96 -6.28 11.26
C LEU A 302 5.35 -7.40 10.41
N ALA A 303 5.70 -8.67 10.63
CA ALA A 303 5.28 -9.78 9.77
C ALA A 303 3.75 -9.83 9.56
N ASN A 304 2.96 -9.82 10.64
CA ASN A 304 1.51 -9.89 10.58
C ASN A 304 0.81 -8.53 10.65
N THR A 305 1.53 -7.45 10.93
CA THR A 305 0.96 -6.10 11.12
C THR A 305 1.11 -5.19 9.91
N THR A 306 1.52 -5.75 8.77
CA THR A 306 1.56 -5.07 7.47
C THR A 306 0.90 -5.94 6.42
N PHE A 307 0.02 -5.37 5.60
CA PHE A 307 -0.62 -6.09 4.50
C PHE A 307 0.23 -5.98 3.22
N PRO A 308 0.60 -7.11 2.58
CA PRO A 308 1.37 -7.08 1.33
C PRO A 308 0.46 -6.72 0.14
N SER A 309 0.18 -5.44 -0.06
CA SER A 309 -0.77 -4.94 -1.07
C SER A 309 -0.53 -5.44 -2.51
N LYS A 310 0.66 -5.93 -2.82
CA LYS A 310 1.00 -6.52 -4.12
C LYS A 310 0.19 -7.77 -4.44
N VAL A 311 -0.28 -8.52 -3.44
CA VAL A 311 -1.12 -9.70 -3.67
C VAL A 311 -2.43 -9.32 -4.37
N VAL A 312 -3.00 -8.17 -4.02
CA VAL A 312 -4.22 -7.64 -4.65
C VAL A 312 -3.95 -7.25 -6.11
N GLU A 313 -2.85 -6.54 -6.36
CA GLU A 313 -2.46 -6.08 -7.69
C GLU A 313 -2.19 -7.26 -8.64
N TYR A 314 -1.45 -8.26 -8.17
CA TYR A 314 -1.15 -9.46 -8.94
C TYR A 314 -2.40 -10.28 -9.25
N ALA A 315 -3.20 -10.60 -8.23
CA ALA A 315 -4.43 -11.37 -8.42
C ALA A 315 -5.43 -10.64 -9.32
N ASN A 316 -5.65 -9.32 -9.13
CA ASN A 316 -6.52 -8.53 -10.01
C ASN A 316 -6.04 -8.55 -11.46
N SER A 317 -4.74 -8.60 -11.69
CA SER A 317 -4.15 -8.73 -13.01
C SER A 317 -4.16 -10.18 -13.54
N GLY A 318 -4.70 -11.13 -12.78
CA GLY A 318 -4.85 -12.54 -13.14
C GLY A 318 -3.56 -13.35 -13.06
N LEU A 319 -2.54 -12.89 -12.33
CA LEU A 319 -1.36 -13.69 -12.04
C LEU A 319 -1.67 -14.71 -10.93
N LEU A 320 -1.04 -15.87 -11.00
CA LEU A 320 -0.97 -16.76 -9.85
C LEU A 320 -0.12 -16.09 -8.77
N VAL A 321 -0.67 -15.93 -7.59
CA VAL A 321 0.06 -15.35 -6.47
C VAL A 321 0.77 -16.44 -5.68
N ILE A 322 2.08 -16.26 -5.43
CA ILE A 322 2.83 -17.02 -4.42
C ILE A 322 3.15 -16.04 -3.30
N SER A 323 2.63 -16.30 -2.12
CA SER A 323 2.81 -15.42 -0.97
C SER A 323 3.11 -16.19 0.30
N THR A 324 3.93 -15.63 1.16
CA THR A 324 3.98 -16.07 2.56
C THR A 324 2.61 -15.92 3.19
N ASP A 325 2.21 -16.89 4.03
CA ASP A 325 0.90 -16.91 4.70
C ASP A 325 0.90 -16.00 5.93
N ILE A 326 0.86 -14.70 5.68
CA ILE A 326 0.91 -13.66 6.72
C ILE A 326 -0.26 -12.71 6.60
N SER A 327 -0.59 -12.05 7.70
CA SER A 327 -1.63 -11.03 7.72
C SER A 327 -2.96 -11.59 7.18
N ASP A 328 -3.70 -10.81 6.42
CA ASP A 328 -5.00 -11.19 5.85
C ASP A 328 -4.92 -11.70 4.39
N VAL A 329 -3.73 -12.14 3.94
CA VAL A 329 -3.53 -12.56 2.54
C VAL A 329 -4.48 -13.69 2.15
N ARG A 330 -4.60 -14.71 3.03
CA ARG A 330 -5.51 -15.84 2.80
C ARG A 330 -6.98 -15.43 2.80
N HIS A 331 -7.35 -14.46 3.62
CA HIS A 331 -8.69 -13.90 3.62
C HIS A 331 -9.04 -13.20 2.30
N VAL A 332 -8.06 -12.46 1.72
CA VAL A 332 -8.27 -11.67 0.51
C VAL A 332 -8.23 -12.53 -0.75
N LEU A 333 -7.31 -13.50 -0.82
CA LEU A 333 -7.14 -14.36 -1.99
C LEU A 333 -8.03 -15.61 -1.98
N GLY A 334 -8.62 -15.97 -0.80
CA GLY A 334 -9.31 -17.25 -0.60
C GLY A 334 -8.33 -18.41 -0.37
N ALA A 335 -8.82 -19.52 0.15
CA ALA A 335 -8.00 -20.67 0.50
C ALA A 335 -7.28 -21.29 -0.71
N ASP A 336 -7.94 -21.28 -1.88
CA ASP A 336 -7.48 -21.93 -3.11
C ASP A 336 -7.01 -20.93 -4.19
N GLY A 337 -7.01 -19.63 -3.88
CA GLY A 337 -6.70 -18.56 -4.84
C GLY A 337 -5.22 -18.17 -4.92
N ALA A 338 -4.32 -18.89 -4.24
CA ALA A 338 -2.89 -18.63 -4.24
C ALA A 338 -2.10 -19.85 -3.74
N ILE A 339 -0.77 -19.82 -3.92
CA ILE A 339 0.14 -20.69 -3.18
C ILE A 339 0.59 -19.95 -1.93
N PHE A 340 0.25 -20.49 -0.76
CA PHE A 340 0.62 -19.94 0.53
C PHE A 340 1.82 -20.69 1.09
N LEU A 341 2.92 -19.97 1.33
CA LEU A 341 4.13 -20.50 1.92
C LEU A 341 4.01 -20.45 3.45
N SER A 342 4.22 -21.57 4.11
CA SER A 342 4.19 -21.71 5.57
C SER A 342 5.50 -21.25 6.23
N THR A 343 6.59 -21.25 5.44
CA THR A 343 7.89 -20.68 5.80
C THR A 343 8.35 -19.73 4.70
N ASP A 344 9.41 -18.97 4.97
CA ASP A 344 10.07 -18.12 3.97
C ASP A 344 11.43 -18.70 3.54
N SER A 345 11.58 -20.04 3.65
CA SER A 345 12.79 -20.75 3.24
C SER A 345 12.92 -20.82 1.71
N GLU A 346 14.17 -20.87 1.24
CA GLU A 346 14.47 -21.04 -0.19
C GLU A 346 13.89 -22.33 -0.75
N ASP A 347 13.93 -23.42 0.02
CA ASP A 347 13.38 -24.71 -0.41
C ASP A 347 11.88 -24.67 -0.62
N GLU A 348 11.12 -24.01 0.26
CA GLU A 348 9.67 -23.88 0.09
C GLU A 348 9.31 -23.00 -1.11
N ILE A 349 10.09 -21.95 -1.33
CA ILE A 349 9.96 -21.09 -2.51
C ILE A 349 10.21 -21.90 -3.80
N ILE A 350 11.27 -22.70 -3.84
CA ILE A 350 11.61 -23.57 -4.98
C ILE A 350 10.51 -24.63 -5.21
N ASN A 351 10.01 -25.26 -4.15
CA ASN A 351 8.93 -26.24 -4.24
C ASN A 351 7.63 -25.61 -4.78
N ALA A 352 7.35 -24.35 -4.43
CA ALA A 352 6.21 -23.64 -5.00
C ALA A 352 6.37 -23.41 -6.51
N PHE A 353 7.57 -23.04 -6.99
CA PHE A 353 7.84 -22.91 -8.42
C PHE A 353 7.74 -24.26 -9.14
N ASP A 354 8.22 -25.30 -8.50
CA ASP A 354 8.13 -26.66 -9.03
C ASP A 354 6.68 -27.12 -9.24
N LYS A 355 5.82 -26.85 -8.26
CA LYS A 355 4.38 -27.10 -8.36
C LYS A 355 3.77 -26.34 -9.55
N VAL A 356 4.16 -25.08 -9.74
CA VAL A 356 3.66 -24.25 -10.85
C VAL A 356 4.01 -24.85 -12.21
N ILE A 357 5.27 -25.22 -12.44
CA ILE A 357 5.71 -25.72 -13.75
C ILE A 357 5.22 -27.14 -14.06
N ASN A 358 4.96 -27.95 -13.04
CA ASN A 358 4.51 -29.34 -13.19
C ASN A 358 2.98 -29.47 -13.39
N ASP A 359 2.19 -28.46 -12.96
CA ASP A 359 0.74 -28.46 -13.13
C ASP A 359 0.21 -27.08 -13.57
N ILE A 360 0.40 -26.79 -14.83
CA ILE A 360 -0.05 -25.54 -15.45
C ILE A 360 -1.58 -25.38 -15.41
N ALA A 361 -2.33 -26.48 -15.54
CA ALA A 361 -3.78 -26.42 -15.53
C ALA A 361 -4.30 -26.02 -14.14
N TRP A 362 -3.76 -26.63 -13.09
CA TRP A 362 -4.05 -26.25 -11.72
C TRP A 362 -3.61 -24.81 -11.42
N SER A 363 -2.43 -24.41 -11.86
CA SER A 363 -1.88 -23.07 -11.67
C SER A 363 -2.78 -21.99 -12.28
N ARG A 364 -3.31 -22.24 -13.49
CA ARG A 364 -4.27 -21.36 -14.16
C ARG A 364 -5.57 -21.24 -13.38
N LYS A 365 -6.12 -22.36 -12.92
CA LYS A 365 -7.35 -22.39 -12.11
C LYS A 365 -7.18 -21.62 -10.81
N THR A 366 -6.07 -21.83 -10.09
CA THR A 366 -5.74 -21.11 -8.85
C THR A 366 -5.62 -19.61 -9.08
N ALA A 367 -4.98 -19.17 -10.17
CA ALA A 367 -4.91 -17.75 -10.53
C ALA A 367 -6.29 -17.13 -10.79
N GLU A 368 -7.17 -17.84 -11.47
CA GLU A 368 -8.54 -17.39 -11.72
C GLU A 368 -9.37 -17.30 -10.43
N GLU A 369 -9.26 -18.27 -9.54
CA GLU A 369 -9.92 -18.23 -8.22
C GLU A 369 -9.44 -17.04 -7.39
N GLY A 370 -8.13 -16.78 -7.33
CA GLY A 370 -7.57 -15.61 -6.65
C GLY A 370 -8.08 -14.29 -7.23
N LYS A 371 -8.13 -14.18 -8.55
CA LYS A 371 -8.70 -13.01 -9.25
C LYS A 371 -10.17 -12.79 -8.89
N ASN A 372 -10.98 -13.84 -8.93
CA ASN A 372 -12.41 -13.77 -8.64
C ASN A 372 -12.66 -13.35 -7.19
N ASN A 373 -11.90 -13.90 -6.24
CA ASN A 373 -12.01 -13.54 -4.83
C ASN A 373 -11.67 -12.06 -4.59
N VAL A 374 -10.59 -11.56 -5.19
CA VAL A 374 -10.21 -10.15 -5.10
C VAL A 374 -11.26 -9.24 -5.73
N LEU A 375 -11.78 -9.57 -6.91
CA LEU A 375 -12.83 -8.78 -7.57
C LEU A 375 -14.13 -8.77 -6.76
N ASN A 376 -14.53 -9.88 -6.17
CA ASN A 376 -15.74 -9.97 -5.35
C ASN A 376 -15.61 -9.17 -4.04
N LEU A 377 -14.44 -9.24 -3.40
CA LEU A 377 -14.21 -8.59 -2.10
C LEU A 377 -13.94 -7.10 -2.22
N LEU A 378 -13.22 -6.67 -3.28
CA LEU A 378 -12.66 -5.33 -3.42
C LEU A 378 -13.23 -4.54 -4.61
N ALA A 379 -14.36 -4.99 -5.19
CA ALA A 379 -15.07 -4.21 -6.19
C ALA A 379 -15.40 -2.81 -5.66
N PRO A 380 -15.41 -1.76 -6.52
CA PRO A 380 -15.65 -0.39 -6.08
C PRO A 380 -16.93 -0.22 -5.26
N GLU A 381 -18.02 -0.87 -5.67
CA GLU A 381 -19.30 -0.82 -4.95
C GLU A 381 -19.23 -1.49 -3.57
N CYS A 382 -18.58 -2.66 -3.47
CA CYS A 382 -18.40 -3.36 -2.19
C CYS A 382 -17.55 -2.54 -1.22
N ALA A 383 -16.43 -1.99 -1.68
CA ALA A 383 -15.55 -1.16 -0.89
C ALA A 383 -16.24 0.14 -0.44
N SER A 384 -16.95 0.81 -1.35
CA SER A 384 -17.69 2.04 -1.06
C SER A 384 -18.79 1.81 -0.02
N ASN A 385 -19.63 0.83 -0.22
CA ASN A 385 -20.74 0.51 0.70
C ASN A 385 -20.20 0.15 2.10
N LYS A 386 -19.18 -0.71 2.18
CA LYS A 386 -18.55 -1.10 3.44
C LYS A 386 -17.98 0.12 4.18
N LEU A 387 -17.25 0.99 3.48
CA LEU A 387 -16.66 2.19 4.07
C LEU A 387 -17.72 3.21 4.48
N MET A 388 -18.74 3.44 3.65
CA MET A 388 -19.82 4.38 3.94
C MET A 388 -20.66 3.93 5.14
N ASP A 389 -20.96 2.65 5.21
CA ASP A 389 -21.65 2.05 6.36
C ASP A 389 -20.81 2.22 7.63
N PHE A 390 -19.51 1.92 7.55
CA PHE A 390 -18.60 2.06 8.67
C PHE A 390 -18.50 3.51 9.17
N ILE A 391 -18.32 4.47 8.25
CA ILE A 391 -18.12 5.89 8.60
C ILE A 391 -19.39 6.54 9.13
N PHE A 392 -20.57 6.22 8.56
CA PHE A 392 -21.79 6.94 8.81
C PHE A 392 -22.91 6.13 9.47
N ARG A 393 -22.71 4.82 9.73
CA ARG A 393 -23.65 4.08 10.59
C ARG A 393 -23.73 4.80 11.95
N ASN A 394 -24.94 5.09 12.36
CA ASN A 394 -25.18 5.53 13.72
C ASN A 394 -24.89 4.33 14.64
N SER A 395 -23.89 4.47 15.49
CA SER A 395 -23.65 3.59 16.63
C SER A 395 -24.79 3.72 17.63
#